data_df07e9ad9265bcdb59322e9b305a7f9c
#
_entry.id   df07e9ad9265bcdb59322e9b305a7f9c
#
_cell.length_a   1.000
_cell.length_b   1.000
_cell.length_c   1.000
_cell.angle_alpha   90.00
_cell.angle_beta   90.00
_cell.angle_gamma   90.00
#
_symmetry.space_group_name_H-M   'P 1'
#
loop_
_entity.id
_entity.type
_entity.pdbx_description
1 polymer ?
#
loop_
_entity_poly.entity_id
_entity_poly.type
_entity_poly.pdbx_seq_one_letter_code
_entity_poly.pdbx_strand_id
1 'polypeptide(L)'
;MLVWTNSKQGTFTSEEKETIVIANNGETTVTTSDTPFITKVIKLYEESLDIQVLYYGISSTTGEKYPTEVRVVIPKGRYVSLRSLKSKSTENNS
;
A
#
# COMPACT_ATOMS: atom_id res chain seq x y z
N MET A 1 -6.22 -9.45 4.58
CA MET A 1 -7.27 -8.61 5.24
C MET A 1 -6.68 -7.28 5.63
N LEU A 2 -7.49 -6.25 5.63
CA LEU A 2 -7.02 -4.94 6.06
C LEU A 2 -6.97 -4.87 7.58
N VAL A 3 -5.84 -4.44 8.11
CA VAL A 3 -5.64 -4.32 9.55
C VAL A 3 -5.57 -2.83 9.89
N TRP A 4 -6.50 -2.39 10.72
CA TRP A 4 -6.66 -0.97 11.04
C TRP A 4 -6.08 -0.58 12.40
N THR A 5 -5.47 -1.52 13.10
CA THR A 5 -4.91 -1.27 14.41
C THR A 5 -3.81 -0.21 14.31
N ASN A 6 -3.90 0.82 15.15
CA ASN A 6 -2.91 1.90 15.20
C ASN A 6 -2.85 2.75 13.94
N SER A 7 -3.87 2.66 13.07
CA SER A 7 -3.96 3.56 11.93
C SER A 7 -4.19 4.98 12.40
N LYS A 8 -3.64 5.94 11.66
CA LYS A 8 -3.79 7.36 11.97
C LYS A 8 -4.53 8.03 10.84
N GLN A 9 -5.29 9.07 11.17
CA GLN A 9 -5.97 9.82 10.14
C GLN A 9 -4.98 10.70 9.41
N GLY A 10 -4.99 10.65 8.09
CA GLY A 10 -4.12 11.49 7.29
C GLY A 10 -4.31 11.18 5.82
N THR A 11 -4.11 12.22 5.00
CA THR A 11 -4.16 12.08 3.55
C THR A 11 -2.92 12.70 2.98
N PHE A 12 -2.65 12.42 1.71
CA PHE A 12 -1.41 12.83 1.07
C PHE A 12 -1.71 13.59 -0.21
N THR A 13 -0.97 14.67 -0.45
CA THR A 13 -1.04 15.35 -1.73
C THR A 13 -0.35 14.49 -2.77
N SER A 14 -0.57 14.81 -4.05
CA SER A 14 0.03 14.03 -5.12
C SER A 14 1.55 14.06 -5.06
N GLU A 15 2.13 15.11 -4.48
CA GLU A 15 3.58 15.21 -4.37
C GLU A 15 4.13 14.41 -3.20
N GLU A 16 3.29 14.12 -2.22
CA GLU A 16 3.71 13.35 -1.04
C GLU A 16 3.55 11.86 -1.22
N LYS A 17 2.80 11.44 -2.23
CA LYS A 17 2.55 10.02 -2.44
C LYS A 17 3.80 9.34 -2.96
N GLU A 18 4.07 8.15 -2.43
CA GLU A 18 5.24 7.39 -2.87
C GLU A 18 5.00 5.92 -2.63
N THR A 19 5.81 5.11 -3.28
CA THR A 19 5.78 3.67 -3.12
C THR A 19 7.21 3.21 -2.87
N ILE A 20 7.38 2.45 -1.79
CA ILE A 20 8.68 1.92 -1.41
C ILE A 20 8.59 0.41 -1.41
N VAL A 21 9.48 -0.23 -2.15
CA VAL A 21 9.52 -1.70 -2.24
C VAL A 21 10.89 -2.14 -1.76
N ILE A 22 10.91 -2.93 -0.71
CA ILE A 22 12.16 -3.40 -0.12
C ILE A 22 12.15 -4.92 -0.08
N ALA A 23 13.14 -5.53 -0.73
CA ALA A 23 13.29 -6.97 -0.71
C ALA A 23 14.39 -7.33 0.29
N ASN A 24 14.09 -8.29 1.17
CA ASN A 24 15.03 -8.68 2.21
C ASN A 24 14.80 -10.14 2.54
N ASN A 25 15.83 -10.96 2.33
CA ASN A 25 15.78 -12.40 2.62
C ASN A 25 14.62 -13.10 1.94
N GLY A 26 14.30 -12.66 0.73
CA GLY A 26 13.21 -13.28 -0.03
C GLY A 26 11.85 -12.70 0.23
N GLU A 27 11.68 -11.94 1.30
CA GLU A 27 10.43 -11.24 1.54
C GLU A 27 10.47 -9.88 0.87
N THR A 28 9.31 -9.42 0.44
CA THR A 28 9.19 -8.10 -0.17
C THR A 28 8.20 -7.28 0.63
N THR A 29 8.65 -6.16 1.17
CA THR A 29 7.79 -5.24 1.91
C THR A 29 7.43 -4.10 1.00
N VAL A 30 6.13 -3.87 0.83
CA VAL A 30 5.61 -2.78 0.01
C VAL A 30 4.90 -1.80 0.92
N THR A 31 5.34 -0.56 0.90
CA THR A 31 4.68 0.53 1.62
C THR A 31 4.30 1.56 0.58
N THR A 32 3.03 1.89 0.48
CA THR A 32 2.59 2.79 -0.57
C THR A 32 1.48 3.70 -0.10
N SER A 33 1.55 4.96 -0.52
CA SER A 33 0.48 5.93 -0.37
C SER A 33 -0.08 6.33 -1.73
N ASP A 34 0.33 5.65 -2.79
CA ASP A 34 -0.13 5.94 -4.14
C ASP A 34 -1.38 5.13 -4.41
N THR A 35 -2.49 5.80 -4.68
CA THR A 35 -3.80 5.17 -4.78
C THR A 35 -3.84 3.98 -5.74
N PRO A 36 -3.31 4.07 -6.95
CA PRO A 36 -3.33 2.90 -7.84
C PRO A 36 -2.61 1.70 -7.25
N PHE A 37 -1.50 1.93 -6.55
CA PHE A 37 -0.77 0.83 -5.93
C PHE A 37 -1.54 0.27 -4.74
N ILE A 38 -2.16 1.14 -3.94
CA ILE A 38 -2.98 0.67 -2.81
C ILE A 38 -4.07 -0.25 -3.32
N THR A 39 -4.76 0.16 -4.37
CA THR A 39 -5.82 -0.65 -4.96
C THR A 39 -5.29 -1.99 -5.44
N LYS A 40 -4.13 -1.97 -6.09
CA LYS A 40 -3.53 -3.19 -6.61
C LYS A 40 -3.12 -4.13 -5.49
N VAL A 41 -2.50 -3.59 -4.45
CA VAL A 41 -2.06 -4.38 -3.30
C VAL A 41 -3.26 -5.05 -2.65
N ILE A 42 -4.33 -4.30 -2.42
CA ILE A 42 -5.51 -4.86 -1.80
C ILE A 42 -6.09 -5.97 -2.67
N LYS A 43 -6.19 -5.71 -3.97
CA LYS A 43 -6.76 -6.69 -4.88
C LYS A 43 -5.97 -7.98 -4.92
N LEU A 44 -4.66 -7.88 -4.89
CA LEU A 44 -3.79 -9.05 -5.03
C LEU A 44 -3.66 -9.83 -3.73
N TYR A 45 -3.67 -9.17 -2.59
CA TYR A 45 -3.21 -9.79 -1.36
C TYR A 45 -4.20 -9.77 -0.22
N GLU A 46 -5.33 -9.08 -0.33
CA GLU A 46 -6.23 -8.91 0.81
C GLU A 46 -6.70 -10.24 1.39
N GLU A 47 -6.97 -11.21 0.54
CA GLU A 47 -7.52 -12.48 1.01
C GLU A 47 -6.46 -13.39 1.60
N SER A 48 -5.21 -13.21 1.22
CA SER A 48 -4.16 -14.15 1.62
C SER A 48 -3.17 -13.57 2.62
N LEU A 49 -3.09 -12.25 2.73
CA LEU A 49 -2.11 -11.60 3.60
C LEU A 49 -2.78 -10.49 4.37
N ASP A 50 -2.18 -10.15 5.52
CA ASP A 50 -2.60 -8.97 6.26
C ASP A 50 -1.95 -7.74 5.64
N ILE A 51 -2.77 -6.71 5.43
CA ILE A 51 -2.31 -5.44 4.89
C ILE A 51 -2.52 -4.40 5.97
N GLN A 52 -1.43 -3.86 6.50
CA GLN A 52 -1.50 -2.88 7.56
C GLN A 52 -1.87 -1.52 6.98
N VAL A 53 -2.93 -0.94 7.47
CA VAL A 53 -3.32 0.41 7.12
C VAL A 53 -2.58 1.36 8.05
N LEU A 54 -1.65 2.14 7.50
CA LEU A 54 -0.86 3.07 8.29
C LEU A 54 -1.59 4.38 8.46
N TYR A 55 -2.24 4.85 7.40
CA TYR A 55 -3.03 6.08 7.42
C TYR A 55 -4.34 5.86 6.71
N TYR A 56 -5.35 6.62 7.13
CA TYR A 56 -6.67 6.53 6.51
C TYR A 56 -7.26 7.92 6.33
N GLY A 57 -8.15 8.03 5.35
CA GLY A 57 -8.97 9.21 5.17
C GLY A 57 -10.41 8.87 5.49
N ILE A 58 -11.24 9.90 5.55
CA ILE A 58 -12.67 9.72 5.79
C ILE A 58 -13.41 10.33 4.61
N SER A 59 -14.26 9.52 3.97
CA SER A 59 -15.03 9.98 2.84
C SER A 59 -16.00 11.07 3.27
N SER A 60 -16.00 12.19 2.58
CA SER A 60 -16.92 13.26 2.88
C SER A 60 -18.33 12.90 2.46
N THR A 61 -18.49 11.91 1.60
CA THR A 61 -19.80 11.49 1.11
C THR A 61 -20.44 10.45 2.02
N THR A 62 -19.66 9.44 2.43
CA THR A 62 -20.22 8.32 3.18
C THR A 62 -19.81 8.32 4.64
N GLY A 63 -18.78 9.06 5.01
CA GLY A 63 -18.24 9.02 6.36
C GLY A 63 -17.40 7.79 6.65
N GLU A 64 -17.14 6.97 5.65
CA GLU A 64 -16.39 5.73 5.85
C GLU A 64 -14.90 5.98 5.72
N LYS A 65 -14.12 5.16 6.45
CA LYS A 65 -12.67 5.21 6.37
C LYS A 65 -12.19 4.51 5.11
N TYR A 66 -11.12 5.04 4.52
CA TYR A 66 -10.47 4.39 3.40
C TYR A 66 -8.96 4.52 3.57
N PRO A 67 -8.19 3.50 3.15
CA PRO A 67 -6.73 3.56 3.36
C PRO A 67 -6.07 4.59 2.46
N THR A 68 -5.17 5.37 3.05
CA THR A 68 -4.36 6.33 2.30
C THR A 68 -2.89 5.98 2.31
N GLU A 69 -2.48 5.07 3.19
CA GLU A 69 -1.16 4.47 3.11
C GLU A 69 -1.22 3.08 3.73
N VAL A 70 -0.65 2.10 3.03
CA VAL A 70 -0.67 0.71 3.49
C VAL A 70 0.72 0.11 3.41
N ARG A 71 0.91 -0.94 4.20
CA ARG A 71 2.13 -1.75 4.17
C ARG A 71 1.75 -3.22 4.16
N VAL A 72 2.43 -3.98 3.30
CA VAL A 72 2.23 -5.41 3.26
C VAL A 72 3.58 -6.08 3.16
N VAL A 73 3.75 -7.21 3.87
CA VAL A 73 4.96 -8.03 3.80
C VAL A 73 4.60 -9.26 3.00
N ILE A 74 5.23 -9.43 1.85
CA ILE A 74 4.89 -10.47 0.89
C ILE A 74 5.93 -11.56 0.98
N PRO A 75 5.53 -12.79 1.30
CA PRO A 75 6.48 -13.89 1.42
C PRO A 75 7.19 -14.20 0.11
N LYS A 76 8.32 -14.86 0.24
CA LYS A 76 9.09 -15.29 -0.91
C LYS A 76 8.20 -16.06 -1.89
N GLY A 77 8.34 -15.72 -3.16
CA GLY A 77 7.61 -16.41 -4.22
C GLY A 77 6.19 -15.91 -4.42
N ARG A 78 5.73 -15.00 -3.57
CA ARG A 78 4.36 -14.48 -3.68
C ARG A 78 4.30 -13.09 -4.27
N TYR A 79 5.44 -12.44 -4.42
CA TYR A 79 5.46 -11.06 -4.91
C TYR A 79 5.13 -11.00 -6.40
N VAL A 80 4.17 -10.15 -6.73
CA VAL A 80 3.80 -9.85 -8.10
C VAL A 80 4.25 -8.44 -8.37
N SER A 81 5.00 -8.24 -9.45
CA SER A 81 5.55 -6.93 -9.76
C SER A 81 4.45 -5.90 -9.93
N LEU A 82 4.66 -4.75 -9.31
CA LEU A 82 3.74 -3.62 -9.43
C LEU A 82 4.19 -2.64 -10.50
N ARG A 83 5.18 -3.01 -11.29
CA ARG A 83 5.75 -2.09 -12.27
C ARG A 83 4.79 -1.65 -13.34
N SER A 84 3.73 -2.43 -13.56
CA SER A 84 2.76 -2.07 -14.57
C SER A 84 1.95 -0.84 -14.16
N LEU A 85 2.04 -0.45 -12.90
CA LEU A 85 1.31 0.73 -12.42
C LEU A 85 2.21 1.94 -12.52
N LYS A 86 1.64 3.04 -12.99
CA LYS A 86 2.35 4.30 -13.01
C LYS A 86 2.20 4.97 -11.67
N SER A 87 3.31 5.48 -11.14
CA SER A 87 3.24 6.20 -9.89
C SER A 87 4.51 7.01 -9.74
N LYS A 88 4.60 7.75 -8.65
CA LYS A 88 5.80 8.50 -8.32
C LYS A 88 6.77 7.66 -7.53
N SER A 89 6.70 6.40 -7.69
CA SER A 89 7.50 5.47 -6.94
C SER A 89 8.99 5.82 -6.98
N THR A 90 9.64 5.62 -5.87
CA THR A 90 11.09 5.73 -5.77
C THR A 90 11.75 4.41 -6.04
N GLU A 91 10.98 3.46 -6.31
CA GLU A 91 11.49 2.16 -6.66
C GLU A 91 12.42 2.26 -7.83
N ASN A 92 13.24 1.88 -8.00
CA ASN A 92 13.91 2.15 -9.13
C ASN A 92 14.55 1.19 -9.75
N ASN A 93 14.43 1.16 -10.03
CA ASN A 93 14.81 0.82 -10.48
C ASN A 93 15.35 0.46 -10.90
N SER A 94 15.29 0.30 -10.74
CA SER A 94 15.58 0.03 -10.97
C SER A 94 15.54 -0.44 -11.31
#